data_2a6ebc83403bf03c3843d89bfccb1a62
#
_entry.id   2a6ebc83403bf03c3843d89bfccb1a62
#
_cell.length_a   1.000
_cell.length_b   1.000
_cell.length_c   1.000
_cell.angle_alpha   90.00
_cell.angle_beta   90.00
_cell.angle_gamma   90.00
#
_symmetry.space_group_name_H-M   'P 1'
#
loop_
_entity.id
_entity.type
_entity.pdbx_description
1 polymer ?
#
loop_
_entity_poly.entity_id
_entity_poly.type
_entity_poly.pdbx_seq_one_letter_code
_entity_poly.pdbx_strand_id
1 'polypeptide(L)'
;EAGYENYVASCITSFGNYTEILETWHEFPELEAKIREMLWKACRKEFKKPKYLAHSSDLIYKFRNEIAEKARFRLIDKETGEPLRVVEHIGCHYSKMFPSKGVGGAEYPYVLAGMIESWGGNVIDYPERRHCCGYGFRQYHVKANRGYSLSNTYKKFESMEPYRPDMIITNCPGCPYFLDRWQYVIAETEGKTYGQNGFGIPVFTYEEVAGLVLGYDPWDLGLQLHQVAVEPLLDKIGIEYCPEDKYKGLDKKEIMR
;
A
#
# COMPACT_ATOMS: atom_id res chain seq x y z
N GLU A 1 15.30 -22.36 10.62
CA GLU A 1 15.04 -23.73 11.11
C GLU A 1 13.97 -24.45 10.27
N ALA A 2 13.06 -23.71 9.59
CA ALA A 2 12.02 -24.29 8.73
C ALA A 2 12.51 -24.62 7.31
N GLY A 3 13.79 -24.40 6.99
CA GLY A 3 14.36 -24.73 5.68
C GLY A 3 14.08 -23.70 4.58
N TYR A 4 13.42 -22.59 4.88
CA TYR A 4 13.17 -21.54 3.91
C TYR A 4 14.46 -20.77 3.61
N GLU A 5 14.72 -20.56 2.32
CA GLU A 5 15.90 -19.85 1.84
C GLU A 5 15.59 -18.44 1.32
N ASN A 6 14.33 -18.15 1.05
CA ASN A 6 13.86 -16.89 0.52
C ASN A 6 13.01 -16.17 1.55
N TYR A 7 13.10 -14.84 1.58
CA TYR A 7 12.28 -14.00 2.41
C TYR A 7 11.50 -13.01 1.56
N VAL A 8 10.19 -12.96 1.80
CA VAL A 8 9.30 -12.00 1.15
C VAL A 8 8.69 -11.13 2.23
N ALA A 9 8.93 -9.83 2.15
CA ALA A 9 8.39 -8.85 3.06
C ALA A 9 7.09 -8.26 2.48
N SER A 10 6.01 -8.27 3.25
CA SER A 10 4.77 -7.57 2.91
C SER A 10 4.76 -6.11 3.39
N CYS A 11 5.72 -5.74 4.23
CA CYS A 11 5.88 -4.38 4.75
C CYS A 11 7.12 -3.73 4.13
N ILE A 12 6.94 -2.58 3.51
CA ILE A 12 8.02 -1.80 2.89
C ILE A 12 9.10 -1.40 3.89
N THR A 13 8.71 -1.05 5.12
CA THR A 13 9.69 -0.71 6.16
C THR A 13 10.55 -1.93 6.52
N SER A 14 9.94 -3.10 6.64
CA SER A 14 10.68 -4.34 6.87
C SER A 14 11.59 -4.68 5.70
N PHE A 15 11.09 -4.55 4.46
CA PHE A 15 11.89 -4.75 3.25
C PHE A 15 13.11 -3.82 3.21
N GLY A 16 12.91 -2.52 3.43
CA GLY A 16 13.99 -1.53 3.46
C GLY A 16 15.02 -1.83 4.55
N ASN A 17 14.57 -2.07 5.79
CA ASN A 17 15.45 -2.37 6.92
C ASN A 17 16.27 -3.65 6.70
N TYR A 18 15.67 -4.72 6.20
CA TYR A 18 16.41 -5.95 5.90
C TYR A 18 17.42 -5.75 4.77
N THR A 19 17.06 -5.00 3.75
CA THR A 19 17.99 -4.67 2.67
C THR A 19 19.17 -3.88 3.21
N GLU A 20 18.92 -2.86 4.02
CA GLU A 20 19.97 -2.05 4.66
C GLU A 20 20.91 -2.89 5.52
N ILE A 21 20.36 -3.76 6.35
CA ILE A 21 21.16 -4.67 7.19
C ILE A 21 22.05 -5.56 6.33
N LEU A 22 21.52 -6.14 5.26
CA LEU A 22 22.28 -7.03 4.40
C LEU A 22 23.39 -6.30 3.63
N GLU A 23 23.15 -5.09 3.16
CA GLU A 23 24.17 -4.24 2.52
C GLU A 23 25.25 -3.84 3.54
N THR A 24 24.85 -3.36 4.72
CA THR A 24 25.78 -2.99 5.81
C THR A 24 26.68 -4.18 6.19
N TRP A 25 26.13 -5.38 6.23
CA TRP A 25 26.92 -6.58 6.55
C TRP A 25 27.83 -7.00 5.39
N HIS A 26 27.48 -6.64 4.16
CA HIS A 26 28.38 -6.85 3.03
C HIS A 26 29.58 -5.87 3.08
N GLU A 27 29.31 -4.63 3.43
CA GLU A 27 30.34 -3.58 3.56
C GLU A 27 31.24 -3.75 4.81
N PHE A 28 30.67 -4.25 5.92
CA PHE A 28 31.31 -4.38 7.22
C PHE A 28 31.18 -5.81 7.79
N PRO A 29 31.98 -6.78 7.31
CA PRO A 29 31.88 -8.17 7.76
C PRO A 29 32.12 -8.40 9.25
N GLU A 30 32.92 -7.55 9.88
CA GLU A 30 33.17 -7.58 11.32
C GLU A 30 31.90 -7.25 12.14
N LEU A 31 31.05 -6.39 11.63
CA LEU A 31 29.76 -6.07 12.26
C LEU A 31 28.80 -7.25 12.16
N GLU A 32 28.77 -7.94 11.02
CA GLU A 32 28.00 -9.17 10.87
C GLU A 32 28.43 -10.23 11.90
N ALA A 33 29.74 -10.46 12.05
CA ALA A 33 30.27 -11.44 12.99
C ALA A 33 29.85 -11.11 14.44
N LYS A 34 29.96 -9.83 14.83
CA LYS A 34 29.54 -9.35 16.15
C LYS A 34 28.04 -9.56 16.40
N ILE A 35 27.20 -9.26 15.43
CA ILE A 35 25.73 -9.42 15.56
C ILE A 35 25.39 -10.92 15.63
N ARG A 36 26.03 -11.78 14.83
CA ARG A 36 25.83 -13.23 14.93
C ARG A 36 26.20 -13.77 16.32
N GLU A 37 27.31 -13.32 16.89
CA GLU A 37 27.71 -13.69 18.23
C GLU A 37 26.67 -13.24 19.28
N MET A 38 26.18 -11.99 19.17
CA MET A 38 25.14 -11.45 20.07
C MET A 38 23.84 -12.26 19.97
N LEU A 39 23.39 -12.58 18.77
CA LEU A 39 22.20 -13.40 18.56
C LEU A 39 22.35 -14.80 19.13
N TRP A 40 23.53 -15.42 18.93
CA TRP A 40 23.82 -16.71 19.53
C TRP A 40 23.79 -16.66 21.05
N LYS A 41 24.40 -15.63 21.67
CA LYS A 41 24.37 -15.44 23.12
C LYS A 41 22.97 -15.21 23.66
N ALA A 42 22.16 -14.42 22.95
CA ALA A 42 20.81 -14.03 23.39
C ALA A 42 19.79 -15.16 23.24
N CYS A 43 19.77 -15.87 22.13
CA CYS A 43 18.68 -16.80 21.81
C CYS A 43 19.15 -18.20 21.36
N ARG A 44 20.45 -18.46 21.30
CA ARG A 44 21.04 -19.75 20.83
C ARG A 44 20.60 -20.11 19.42
N LYS A 45 20.33 -19.12 18.57
CA LYS A 45 19.95 -19.31 17.17
C LYS A 45 21.01 -18.74 16.27
N GLU A 46 21.30 -19.49 15.19
CA GLU A 46 22.15 -19.01 14.13
C GLU A 46 21.31 -18.22 13.12
N PHE A 47 21.76 -17.02 12.81
CA PHE A 47 21.15 -16.24 11.73
C PHE A 47 21.67 -16.73 10.37
N LYS A 48 20.75 -17.08 9.48
CA LYS A 48 21.05 -17.39 8.08
C LYS A 48 20.52 -16.28 7.19
N LYS A 49 21.41 -15.72 6.35
CA LYS A 49 21.00 -14.73 5.34
C LYS A 49 20.04 -15.39 4.35
N PRO A 50 18.96 -14.70 3.97
CA PRO A 50 18.13 -15.19 2.87
C PRO A 50 18.94 -15.18 1.57
N LYS A 51 18.74 -16.16 0.72
CA LYS A 51 19.28 -16.16 -0.63
C LYS A 51 18.64 -15.11 -1.52
N TYR A 52 17.36 -14.86 -1.28
CA TYR A 52 16.56 -13.88 -2.00
C TYR A 52 15.67 -13.11 -1.03
N LEU A 53 15.72 -11.78 -1.15
CA LEU A 53 14.86 -10.85 -0.43
C LEU A 53 14.06 -10.04 -1.44
N ALA A 54 12.73 -10.08 -1.34
CA ALA A 54 11.83 -9.29 -2.17
C ALA A 54 10.74 -8.63 -1.32
N HIS A 55 10.15 -7.58 -1.85
CA HIS A 55 8.85 -7.12 -1.39
C HIS A 55 7.73 -7.90 -2.09
N SER A 56 6.61 -8.15 -1.42
CA SER A 56 5.49 -8.91 -2.00
C SER A 56 4.90 -8.24 -3.24
N SER A 57 4.97 -6.90 -3.36
CA SER A 57 4.57 -6.21 -4.60
C SER A 57 5.39 -6.63 -5.82
N ASP A 58 6.68 -6.99 -5.64
CA ASP A 58 7.51 -7.43 -6.75
C ASP A 58 7.05 -8.79 -7.30
N LEU A 59 6.55 -9.66 -6.41
CA LEU A 59 5.96 -10.94 -6.81
C LEU A 59 4.63 -10.75 -7.55
N ILE A 60 3.74 -9.92 -7.01
CA ILE A 60 2.47 -9.61 -7.69
C ILE A 60 2.74 -8.95 -9.04
N TYR A 61 3.68 -8.02 -9.11
CA TYR A 61 4.10 -7.42 -10.38
C TYR A 61 4.63 -8.44 -11.38
N LYS A 62 5.43 -9.39 -10.91
CA LYS A 62 5.95 -10.48 -11.76
C LYS A 62 4.82 -11.29 -12.40
N PHE A 63 3.76 -11.55 -11.64
CA PHE A 63 2.59 -12.33 -12.10
C PHE A 63 1.41 -11.46 -12.57
N ARG A 64 1.60 -10.15 -12.80
CA ARG A 64 0.52 -9.23 -13.14
C ARG A 64 -0.25 -9.60 -14.41
N ASN A 65 0.44 -10.18 -15.41
CA ASN A 65 -0.18 -10.60 -16.64
C ASN A 65 -1.01 -11.87 -16.46
N GLU A 66 -0.51 -12.85 -15.72
CA GLU A 66 -1.26 -14.06 -15.36
C GLU A 66 -2.50 -13.72 -14.51
N ILE A 67 -2.39 -12.71 -13.64
CA ILE A 67 -3.55 -12.17 -12.91
C ILE A 67 -4.54 -11.52 -13.88
N ALA A 68 -4.06 -10.73 -14.86
CA ALA A 68 -4.90 -10.12 -15.87
C ALA A 68 -5.62 -11.13 -16.77
N GLU A 69 -4.96 -12.25 -17.10
CA GLU A 69 -5.56 -13.35 -17.87
C GLU A 69 -6.67 -14.07 -17.09
N LYS A 70 -6.54 -14.15 -15.76
CA LYS A 70 -7.53 -14.78 -14.86
C LYS A 70 -8.52 -13.77 -14.27
N ALA A 71 -8.45 -12.51 -14.68
CA ALA A 71 -9.26 -11.45 -14.15
C ALA A 71 -10.75 -11.71 -14.35
N ARG A 72 -11.52 -11.63 -13.28
CA ARG A 72 -12.99 -11.59 -13.30
C ARG A 72 -13.50 -10.17 -13.43
N PHE A 73 -12.77 -9.23 -12.87
CA PHE A 73 -13.05 -7.79 -12.92
C PHE A 73 -11.83 -7.05 -13.45
N ARG A 74 -12.06 -5.90 -14.04
CA ARG A 74 -10.99 -5.01 -14.51
C ARG A 74 -11.19 -3.62 -13.91
N LEU A 75 -10.12 -2.84 -13.87
CA LEU A 75 -10.17 -1.45 -13.44
C LEU A 75 -10.76 -0.56 -14.54
N ILE A 76 -11.96 -0.90 -14.96
CA ILE A 76 -12.71 -0.26 -16.05
C ILE A 76 -14.13 0.01 -15.53
N ASP A 77 -14.61 1.20 -15.76
CA ASP A 77 -15.99 1.57 -15.46
C ASP A 77 -16.95 0.76 -16.34
N LYS A 78 -17.83 -0.03 -15.71
CA LYS A 78 -18.77 -0.93 -16.40
C LYS A 78 -19.80 -0.23 -17.28
N GLU A 79 -20.10 1.05 -16.97
CA GLU A 79 -21.11 1.83 -17.69
C GLU A 79 -20.52 2.54 -18.91
N THR A 80 -19.33 3.14 -18.74
CA THR A 80 -18.69 3.92 -19.78
C THR A 80 -17.70 3.13 -20.64
N GLY A 81 -17.15 2.03 -20.09
CA GLY A 81 -16.06 1.27 -20.69
C GLY A 81 -14.69 1.96 -20.56
N GLU A 82 -14.61 3.10 -19.88
CA GLU A 82 -13.36 3.85 -19.71
C GLU A 82 -12.51 3.29 -18.57
N PRO A 83 -11.17 3.29 -18.71
CA PRO A 83 -10.28 2.91 -17.63
C PRO A 83 -10.46 3.81 -16.41
N LEU A 84 -10.46 3.21 -15.20
CA LEU A 84 -10.44 3.99 -13.97
C LEU A 84 -9.17 4.85 -13.89
N ARG A 85 -9.31 6.05 -13.39
CA ARG A 85 -8.23 7.02 -13.15
C ARG A 85 -7.57 6.71 -11.82
N VAL A 86 -6.41 6.04 -11.85
CA VAL A 86 -5.74 5.54 -10.66
C VAL A 86 -4.48 6.34 -10.39
N VAL A 87 -4.35 6.88 -9.19
CA VAL A 87 -3.08 7.45 -8.70
C VAL A 87 -2.36 6.42 -7.85
N GLU A 88 -1.04 6.35 -8.01
CA GLU A 88 -0.22 5.48 -7.19
C GLU A 88 0.48 6.23 -6.06
N HIS A 89 0.64 5.56 -4.94
CA HIS A 89 1.50 6.01 -3.86
C HIS A 89 2.50 4.91 -3.50
N ILE A 90 3.71 5.05 -4.01
CA ILE A 90 4.82 4.16 -3.66
C ILE A 90 5.32 4.49 -2.26
N GLY A 91 5.37 3.49 -1.39
CA GLY A 91 5.92 3.65 -0.06
C GLY A 91 7.39 4.06 -0.09
N CYS A 92 7.77 5.04 0.74
CA CYS A 92 9.08 5.68 0.66
C CYS A 92 10.27 4.72 0.87
N HIS A 93 10.15 3.71 1.72
CA HIS A 93 11.20 2.70 1.94
C HIS A 93 11.40 1.73 0.76
N TYR A 94 10.48 1.72 -0.21
CA TYR A 94 10.64 0.91 -1.41
C TYR A 94 11.62 1.53 -2.41
N SER A 95 11.61 2.85 -2.55
CA SER A 95 12.38 3.53 -3.60
C SER A 95 13.47 4.46 -3.05
N LYS A 96 13.25 5.13 -1.92
CA LYS A 96 14.15 6.18 -1.44
C LYS A 96 15.33 5.66 -0.62
N MET A 97 15.16 4.53 0.09
CA MET A 97 16.22 3.95 0.92
C MET A 97 17.18 3.10 0.09
N PHE A 98 16.65 2.26 -0.80
CA PHE A 98 17.41 1.33 -1.63
C PHE A 98 16.91 1.35 -3.07
N PRO A 99 17.25 2.39 -3.81
CA PRO A 99 16.66 2.67 -5.11
C PRO A 99 16.90 1.58 -6.17
N SER A 100 18.00 0.87 -6.08
CA SER A 100 18.37 -0.13 -7.08
C SER A 100 17.63 -1.47 -6.99
N LYS A 101 16.86 -1.70 -5.92
CA LYS A 101 16.24 -3.01 -5.64
C LYS A 101 14.76 -3.08 -6.03
N GLY A 102 14.08 -1.95 -6.21
CA GLY A 102 12.68 -1.89 -6.61
C GLY A 102 12.49 -1.92 -8.12
N VAL A 103 11.35 -2.42 -8.58
CA VAL A 103 10.96 -2.39 -9.99
C VAL A 103 10.86 -0.94 -10.49
N GLY A 104 11.61 -0.59 -11.52
CA GLY A 104 11.70 0.75 -12.09
C GLY A 104 12.71 1.67 -11.41
N GLY A 105 13.42 1.18 -10.36
CA GLY A 105 14.44 1.93 -9.65
C GLY A 105 13.89 3.04 -8.76
N ALA A 106 14.77 3.94 -8.31
CA ALA A 106 14.43 5.01 -7.36
C ALA A 106 13.64 6.15 -7.99
N GLU A 107 14.06 6.54 -9.18
CA GLU A 107 13.53 7.74 -9.82
C GLU A 107 12.14 7.50 -10.40
N TYR A 108 11.92 6.32 -10.97
CA TYR A 108 10.66 5.94 -11.61
C TYR A 108 10.22 4.54 -11.18
N PRO A 109 9.85 4.34 -9.89
CA PRO A 109 9.32 3.06 -9.46
C PRO A 109 8.03 2.75 -10.23
N TYR A 110 8.03 1.62 -10.94
CA TYR A 110 6.97 1.25 -11.89
C TYR A 110 6.10 0.08 -11.40
N VAL A 111 6.38 -0.43 -10.21
CA VAL A 111 5.74 -1.65 -9.69
C VAL A 111 4.21 -1.56 -9.63
N LEU A 112 3.67 -0.44 -9.13
CA LEU A 112 2.22 -0.24 -9.05
C LEU A 112 1.63 0.17 -10.41
N ALA A 113 2.28 1.08 -11.11
CA ALA A 113 1.85 1.51 -12.44
C ALA A 113 1.68 0.32 -13.38
N GLY A 114 2.68 -0.57 -13.46
CA GLY A 114 2.61 -1.73 -14.33
C GLY A 114 1.52 -2.75 -13.93
N MET A 115 1.16 -2.86 -12.65
CA MET A 115 0.02 -3.64 -12.20
C MET A 115 -1.31 -2.99 -12.65
N ILE A 116 -1.48 -1.69 -12.38
CA ILE A 116 -2.67 -0.92 -12.76
C ILE A 116 -2.95 -1.05 -14.26
N GLU A 117 -1.94 -0.81 -15.10
CA GLU A 117 -2.05 -0.89 -16.55
C GLU A 117 -2.41 -2.30 -17.03
N SER A 118 -1.77 -3.33 -16.46
CA SER A 118 -2.07 -4.73 -16.78
C SER A 118 -3.51 -5.12 -16.44
N TRP A 119 -4.09 -4.50 -15.41
CA TRP A 119 -5.46 -4.77 -14.95
C TRP A 119 -6.50 -3.84 -15.55
N GLY A 120 -6.13 -2.98 -16.51
CA GLY A 120 -7.02 -2.16 -17.31
C GLY A 120 -7.24 -0.74 -16.80
N GLY A 121 -6.56 -0.33 -15.72
CA GLY A 121 -6.61 1.04 -15.20
C GLY A 121 -5.68 2.00 -15.96
N ASN A 122 -5.93 3.28 -15.80
CA ASN A 122 -5.11 4.36 -16.31
C ASN A 122 -4.36 5.06 -15.16
N VAL A 123 -3.04 5.03 -15.22
CA VAL A 123 -2.19 5.67 -14.21
C VAL A 123 -2.16 7.18 -14.43
N ILE A 124 -2.53 7.92 -13.39
CA ILE A 124 -2.52 9.37 -13.41
C ILE A 124 -1.26 9.87 -12.68
N ASP A 125 -0.44 10.60 -13.39
CA ASP A 125 0.69 11.31 -12.78
C ASP A 125 0.24 12.63 -12.15
N TYR A 126 0.85 12.99 -11.00
CA TYR A 126 0.58 14.22 -10.28
C TYR A 126 1.84 14.72 -9.56
N PRO A 127 1.98 16.04 -9.31
CA PRO A 127 3.24 16.62 -8.84
C PRO A 127 3.81 16.00 -7.57
N GLU A 128 2.96 15.72 -6.56
CA GLU A 128 3.39 15.19 -5.27
C GLU A 128 3.31 13.65 -5.19
N ARG A 129 3.34 12.96 -6.33
CA ARG A 129 3.31 11.48 -6.42
C ARG A 129 4.32 10.83 -5.47
N ARG A 130 5.52 11.39 -5.37
CA ARG A 130 6.64 10.88 -4.54
C ARG A 130 6.70 11.49 -3.14
N HIS A 131 5.78 12.40 -2.81
CA HIS A 131 5.73 13.00 -1.49
C HIS A 131 5.29 11.98 -0.44
N CYS A 132 5.87 12.08 0.78
CA CYS A 132 5.52 11.17 1.88
C CYS A 132 4.04 11.28 2.24
N CYS A 133 3.41 10.15 2.60
CA CYS A 133 2.04 10.16 3.11
C CYS A 133 1.90 10.82 4.50
N GLY A 134 3.00 11.05 5.20
CA GLY A 134 3.01 11.61 6.56
C GLY A 134 3.04 10.55 7.67
N TYR A 135 2.78 9.27 7.40
CA TYR A 135 2.67 8.22 8.43
C TYR A 135 3.90 8.11 9.34
N GLY A 136 5.11 8.11 8.77
CA GLY A 136 6.35 7.97 9.54
C GLY A 136 6.56 9.08 10.57
N PHE A 137 6.17 10.31 10.25
CA PHE A 137 6.29 11.45 11.18
C PHE A 137 5.39 11.30 12.40
N ARG A 138 4.23 10.65 12.25
CA ARG A 138 3.31 10.44 13.38
C ARG A 138 3.86 9.48 14.41
N GLN A 139 4.58 8.44 13.98
CA GLN A 139 5.11 7.41 14.88
C GLN A 139 6.25 7.91 15.76
N TYR A 140 7.15 8.69 15.19
CA TYR A 140 8.37 9.13 15.87
C TYR A 140 8.21 10.42 16.68
N HIS A 141 7.15 11.19 16.43
CA HIS A 141 7.00 12.54 17.00
C HIS A 141 5.58 12.82 17.49
N VAL A 142 5.18 12.10 18.51
CA VAL A 142 3.79 11.82 18.91
C VAL A 142 2.87 13.02 19.15
N LYS A 143 3.37 14.20 19.55
CA LYS A 143 2.48 15.35 19.80
C LYS A 143 2.79 16.59 18.96
N ALA A 144 4.06 17.00 18.89
CA ALA A 144 4.44 18.23 18.21
C ALA A 144 4.29 18.16 16.68
N ASN A 145 4.28 16.96 16.08
CA ASN A 145 4.34 16.78 14.64
C ASN A 145 3.06 16.23 13.99
N ARG A 146 1.94 16.18 14.72
CA ARG A 146 0.64 15.87 14.08
C ARG A 146 0.32 16.86 12.98
N GLY A 147 0.55 18.15 13.22
CA GLY A 147 0.37 19.19 12.21
C GLY A 147 1.28 19.01 11.00
N TYR A 148 2.56 18.66 11.22
CA TYR A 148 3.49 18.38 10.13
C TYR A 148 3.09 17.12 9.33
N SER A 149 2.70 16.05 10.03
CA SER A 149 2.19 14.84 9.41
C SER A 149 0.94 15.11 8.57
N LEU A 150 -0.02 15.86 9.13
CA LEU A 150 -1.25 16.26 8.44
C LEU A 150 -0.94 17.14 7.22
N SER A 151 -0.05 18.11 7.34
CA SER A 151 0.30 19.01 6.23
C SER A 151 0.91 18.26 5.03
N ASN A 152 1.70 17.20 5.28
CA ASN A 152 2.20 16.35 4.21
C ASN A 152 1.07 15.61 3.48
N THR A 153 0.14 15.05 4.23
CA THR A 153 -1.03 14.36 3.67
C THR A 153 -1.92 15.34 2.92
N TYR A 154 -2.20 16.49 3.51
CA TYR A 154 -2.99 17.57 2.90
C TYR A 154 -2.38 18.00 1.57
N LYS A 155 -1.09 18.35 1.55
CA LYS A 155 -0.36 18.73 0.34
C LYS A 155 -0.47 17.67 -0.77
N LYS A 156 -0.45 16.40 -0.39
CA LYS A 156 -0.58 15.30 -1.33
C LYS A 156 -1.97 15.24 -1.96
N PHE A 157 -3.03 15.36 -1.16
CA PHE A 157 -4.40 15.41 -1.65
C PHE A 157 -4.68 16.64 -2.52
N GLU A 158 -4.22 17.83 -2.11
CA GLU A 158 -4.31 19.04 -2.92
C GLU A 158 -3.67 18.87 -4.30
N SER A 159 -2.56 18.17 -4.34
CA SER A 159 -1.82 17.92 -5.58
C SER A 159 -2.51 16.94 -6.52
N MET A 160 -3.28 15.97 -6.01
CA MET A 160 -3.94 14.96 -6.84
C MET A 160 -5.40 15.33 -7.19
N GLU A 161 -6.06 16.17 -6.40
CA GLU A 161 -7.46 16.54 -6.59
C GLU A 161 -7.79 17.10 -7.99
N PRO A 162 -6.96 17.99 -8.59
CA PRO A 162 -7.23 18.50 -9.94
C PRO A 162 -7.33 17.41 -11.01
N TYR A 163 -6.72 16.26 -10.77
CA TYR A 163 -6.72 15.12 -11.68
C TYR A 163 -7.91 14.19 -11.47
N ARG A 164 -8.75 14.45 -10.46
CA ARG A 164 -9.98 13.70 -10.17
C ARG A 164 -9.79 12.18 -10.22
N PRO A 165 -8.90 11.59 -9.41
CA PRO A 165 -8.69 10.16 -9.41
C PRO A 165 -9.92 9.42 -8.87
N ASP A 166 -10.16 8.20 -9.38
CA ASP A 166 -11.18 7.29 -8.85
C ASP A 166 -10.69 6.56 -7.60
N MET A 167 -9.38 6.27 -7.52
CA MET A 167 -8.77 5.57 -6.39
C MET A 167 -7.29 5.84 -6.25
N ILE A 168 -6.77 5.53 -5.06
CA ILE A 168 -5.34 5.49 -4.76
C ILE A 168 -4.93 4.04 -4.54
N ILE A 169 -3.82 3.60 -5.15
CA ILE A 169 -3.20 2.30 -4.88
C ILE A 169 -1.84 2.49 -4.20
N THR A 170 -1.50 1.63 -3.23
CA THR A 170 -0.23 1.72 -2.50
C THR A 170 0.36 0.34 -2.20
N ASN A 171 1.69 0.28 -2.02
CA ASN A 171 2.42 -0.94 -1.65
C ASN A 171 3.02 -0.91 -0.22
N CYS A 172 2.48 -0.07 0.66
CA CYS A 172 2.93 0.05 2.04
C CYS A 172 1.75 -0.07 2.99
N PRO A 173 1.74 -0.95 4.00
CA PRO A 173 0.58 -1.13 4.89
C PRO A 173 0.28 0.09 5.78
N GLY A 174 1.27 0.93 6.07
CA GLY A 174 1.06 2.16 6.84
C GLY A 174 0.46 3.31 6.02
N CYS A 175 0.72 3.31 4.72
CA CYS A 175 0.25 4.39 3.84
C CYS A 175 -1.26 4.36 3.59
N PRO A 176 -1.92 3.21 3.27
CA PRO A 176 -3.36 3.19 3.08
C PRO A 176 -4.10 3.54 4.37
N TYR A 177 -3.71 2.94 5.50
CA TYR A 177 -4.30 3.29 6.80
C TYR A 177 -4.26 4.80 7.07
N PHE A 178 -3.16 5.46 6.69
CA PHE A 178 -2.98 6.88 6.95
C PHE A 178 -3.71 7.75 5.93
N LEU A 179 -3.56 7.47 4.63
CA LEU A 179 -4.22 8.23 3.57
C LEU A 179 -5.74 8.09 3.63
N ASP A 180 -6.25 6.92 3.95
CA ASP A 180 -7.68 6.68 4.11
C ASP A 180 -8.24 7.50 5.30
N ARG A 181 -7.68 7.33 6.49
CA ARG A 181 -8.17 7.98 7.71
C ARG A 181 -7.99 9.50 7.72
N TRP A 182 -6.91 10.02 7.14
CA TRP A 182 -6.62 11.45 7.22
C TRP A 182 -7.52 12.30 6.33
N GLN A 183 -8.16 11.75 5.32
CA GLN A 183 -9.20 12.45 4.58
C GLN A 183 -10.35 12.86 5.52
N TYR A 184 -10.75 11.96 6.40
CA TYR A 184 -11.74 12.28 7.42
C TYR A 184 -11.27 13.38 8.38
N VAL A 185 -10.04 13.31 8.86
CA VAL A 185 -9.44 14.34 9.73
C VAL A 185 -9.36 15.70 9.02
N ILE A 186 -8.99 15.71 7.74
CA ILE A 186 -8.95 16.95 6.94
C ILE A 186 -10.37 17.52 6.79
N ALA A 187 -11.36 16.69 6.55
CA ALA A 187 -12.74 17.13 6.47
C ALA A 187 -13.22 17.78 7.78
N GLU A 188 -12.86 17.21 8.92
CA GLU A 188 -13.21 17.76 10.24
C GLU A 188 -12.43 19.04 10.59
N THR A 189 -11.14 19.11 10.25
CA THR A 189 -10.29 20.24 10.69
C THR A 189 -10.28 21.40 9.70
N GLU A 190 -10.33 21.12 8.40
CA GLU A 190 -10.21 22.10 7.32
C GLU A 190 -11.54 22.31 6.56
N GLY A 191 -12.57 21.52 6.86
CA GLY A 191 -13.85 21.59 6.15
C GLY A 191 -13.74 21.17 4.68
N LYS A 192 -12.69 20.42 4.29
CA LYS A 192 -12.39 20.05 2.91
C LYS A 192 -12.53 18.56 2.68
N THR A 193 -13.26 18.21 1.62
CA THR A 193 -13.43 16.83 1.17
C THR A 193 -12.84 16.65 -0.21
N TYR A 194 -12.43 15.44 -0.54
CA TYR A 194 -11.81 15.05 -1.80
C TYR A 194 -12.67 14.03 -2.54
N GLY A 195 -12.26 13.74 -3.77
CA GLY A 195 -12.92 12.74 -4.61
C GLY A 195 -14.13 13.27 -5.34
N GLN A 196 -14.55 12.52 -6.37
CA GLN A 196 -15.57 12.98 -7.32
C GLN A 196 -16.92 13.25 -6.68
N ASN A 197 -17.26 12.54 -5.59
CA ASN A 197 -18.52 12.63 -4.88
C ASN A 197 -18.42 13.40 -3.54
N GLY A 198 -17.25 13.97 -3.21
CA GLY A 198 -17.02 14.64 -1.94
C GLY A 198 -16.98 13.71 -0.72
N PHE A 199 -16.91 12.38 -0.92
CA PHE A 199 -16.85 11.38 0.15
C PHE A 199 -15.45 10.83 0.41
N GLY A 200 -14.46 11.37 -0.28
CA GLY A 200 -13.07 10.90 -0.24
C GLY A 200 -12.67 10.11 -1.48
N ILE A 201 -11.38 9.88 -1.60
CA ILE A 201 -10.78 9.03 -2.63
C ILE A 201 -10.44 7.70 -1.96
N PRO A 202 -11.05 6.57 -2.34
CA PRO A 202 -10.77 5.27 -1.72
C PRO A 202 -9.31 4.85 -1.94
N VAL A 203 -8.69 4.32 -0.88
CA VAL A 203 -7.27 3.97 -0.84
C VAL A 203 -7.12 2.48 -0.64
N PHE A 204 -6.51 1.81 -1.60
CA PHE A 204 -6.33 0.36 -1.58
C PHE A 204 -4.85 -0.03 -1.49
N THR A 205 -4.59 -1.17 -0.90
CA THR A 205 -3.34 -1.88 -1.11
C THR A 205 -3.37 -2.60 -2.47
N TYR A 206 -2.19 -2.87 -3.02
CA TYR A 206 -2.10 -3.63 -4.27
C TYR A 206 -2.59 -5.08 -4.11
N GLU A 207 -2.55 -5.65 -2.89
CA GLU A 207 -3.09 -6.97 -2.58
C GLU A 207 -4.62 -6.98 -2.67
N GLU A 208 -5.28 -5.96 -2.11
CA GLU A 208 -6.73 -5.80 -2.20
C GLU A 208 -7.16 -5.67 -3.66
N VAL A 209 -6.47 -4.82 -4.44
CA VAL A 209 -6.79 -4.65 -5.87
C VAL A 209 -6.56 -5.94 -6.65
N ALA A 210 -5.45 -6.66 -6.41
CA ALA A 210 -5.21 -7.96 -7.05
C ALA A 210 -6.30 -8.98 -6.71
N GLY A 211 -6.74 -9.00 -5.45
CA GLY A 211 -7.83 -9.84 -4.98
C GLY A 211 -9.16 -9.50 -5.66
N LEU A 212 -9.51 -8.21 -5.75
CA LEU A 212 -10.71 -7.74 -6.45
C LEU A 212 -10.68 -8.14 -7.93
N VAL A 213 -9.57 -7.90 -8.60
CA VAL A 213 -9.39 -8.29 -10.02
C VAL A 213 -9.60 -9.79 -10.22
N LEU A 214 -9.10 -10.62 -9.31
CA LEU A 214 -9.30 -12.06 -9.35
C LEU A 214 -10.71 -12.52 -8.92
N GLY A 215 -11.54 -11.62 -8.39
CA GLY A 215 -12.90 -11.87 -7.95
C GLY A 215 -13.03 -12.52 -6.58
N TYR A 216 -12.08 -12.22 -5.68
CA TYR A 216 -12.25 -12.54 -4.26
C TYR A 216 -13.34 -11.68 -3.64
N ASP A 217 -14.01 -12.21 -2.64
CA ASP A 217 -15.05 -11.49 -1.88
C ASP A 217 -14.43 -10.27 -1.18
N PRO A 218 -14.99 -9.05 -1.35
CA PRO A 218 -14.49 -7.84 -0.70
C PRO A 218 -14.38 -7.95 0.83
N TRP A 219 -15.22 -8.78 1.47
CA TRP A 219 -15.12 -9.08 2.89
C TRP A 219 -13.86 -9.83 3.27
N ASP A 220 -13.49 -10.82 2.49
CA ASP A 220 -12.27 -11.62 2.72
C ASP A 220 -11.01 -10.77 2.52
N LEU A 221 -11.13 -9.71 1.72
CA LEU A 221 -10.08 -8.70 1.52
C LEU A 221 -10.03 -7.64 2.62
N GLY A 222 -11.00 -7.59 3.53
CA GLY A 222 -11.03 -6.64 4.65
C GLY A 222 -11.57 -5.26 4.29
N LEU A 223 -12.28 -5.08 3.17
CA LEU A 223 -12.70 -3.76 2.69
C LEU A 223 -13.68 -3.05 3.64
N GLN A 224 -14.35 -3.78 4.53
CA GLN A 224 -15.20 -3.22 5.58
C GLN A 224 -14.41 -2.39 6.62
N LEU A 225 -13.09 -2.43 6.61
CA LEU A 225 -12.23 -1.69 7.53
C LEU A 225 -11.83 -0.30 7.01
N HIS A 226 -12.13 0.01 5.75
CA HIS A 226 -11.86 1.32 5.17
C HIS A 226 -12.72 2.41 5.82
N GLN A 227 -12.14 3.61 5.97
CA GLN A 227 -12.86 4.79 6.48
C GLN A 227 -13.58 5.51 5.35
N VAL A 228 -12.96 5.60 4.18
CA VAL A 228 -13.58 6.11 2.97
C VAL A 228 -14.39 5.01 2.33
N ALA A 229 -15.64 5.30 1.98
CA ALA A 229 -16.53 4.35 1.33
C ALA A 229 -15.93 3.80 0.04
N VAL A 230 -15.86 2.49 -0.06
CA VAL A 230 -15.33 1.78 -1.25
C VAL A 230 -16.43 1.33 -2.20
N GLU A 231 -17.67 1.28 -1.72
CA GLU A 231 -18.85 0.79 -2.44
C GLU A 231 -19.05 1.48 -3.79
N PRO A 232 -18.93 2.82 -3.91
CA PRO A 232 -19.13 3.48 -5.21
C PRO A 232 -18.10 3.07 -6.26
N LEU A 233 -16.87 2.77 -5.83
CA LEU A 233 -15.84 2.28 -6.74
C LEU A 233 -16.08 0.82 -7.14
N LEU A 234 -16.46 -0.03 -6.18
CA LEU A 234 -16.76 -1.43 -6.43
C LEU A 234 -17.93 -1.56 -7.40
N ASP A 235 -18.97 -0.74 -7.23
CA ASP A 235 -20.09 -0.68 -8.18
C ASP A 235 -19.64 -0.27 -9.58
N LYS A 236 -18.75 0.73 -9.70
CA LYS A 236 -18.17 1.14 -10.99
C LYS A 236 -17.52 -0.02 -11.75
N ILE A 237 -16.81 -0.92 -11.07
CA ILE A 237 -16.15 -2.07 -11.69
C ILE A 237 -17.03 -3.32 -11.73
N GLY A 238 -18.28 -3.22 -11.30
CA GLY A 238 -19.27 -4.30 -11.38
C GLY A 238 -19.21 -5.31 -10.24
N ILE A 239 -18.63 -4.94 -9.10
CA ILE A 239 -18.57 -5.77 -7.90
C ILE A 239 -19.71 -5.38 -6.96
N GLU A 240 -20.60 -6.31 -6.68
CA GLU A 240 -21.63 -6.14 -5.67
C GLU A 240 -21.02 -6.26 -4.25
N TYR A 241 -21.21 -5.23 -3.45
CA TYR A 241 -20.71 -5.20 -2.09
C TYR A 241 -21.66 -4.41 -1.18
N CYS A 242 -22.17 -5.08 -0.16
CA CYS A 242 -23.02 -4.48 0.86
C CYS A 242 -22.47 -4.86 2.25
N PRO A 243 -21.69 -4.01 2.91
CA PRO A 243 -21.09 -4.31 4.21
C PRO A 243 -22.15 -4.54 5.29
N GLU A 244 -23.32 -3.92 5.20
CA GLU A 244 -24.38 -4.04 6.20
C GLU A 244 -25.00 -5.44 6.28
N ASP A 245 -25.00 -6.17 5.20
CA ASP A 245 -25.65 -7.51 5.17
C ASP A 245 -24.92 -8.56 6.01
N LYS A 246 -23.61 -8.46 6.14
CA LYS A 246 -22.82 -9.39 6.96
C LYS A 246 -22.80 -9.02 8.46
N TYR A 247 -23.15 -7.77 8.81
CA TYR A 247 -23.27 -7.35 10.21
C TYR A 247 -24.66 -7.54 10.80
N LYS A 248 -25.63 -8.02 10.01
CA LYS A 248 -26.99 -8.31 10.53
C LYS A 248 -26.90 -9.37 11.64
N GLY A 249 -27.11 -8.93 12.86
CA GLY A 249 -27.13 -9.79 14.04
C GLY A 249 -25.83 -9.84 14.86
N LEU A 250 -24.78 -9.13 14.47
CA LEU A 250 -23.57 -9.01 15.27
C LEU A 250 -23.54 -7.69 16.04
N ASP A 251 -23.25 -7.74 17.35
CA ASP A 251 -22.99 -6.53 18.13
C ASP A 251 -21.68 -5.88 17.68
N LYS A 252 -21.67 -4.55 17.49
CA LYS A 252 -20.44 -3.79 17.17
C LYS A 252 -19.27 -4.10 18.09
N LYS A 253 -19.54 -4.51 19.35
CA LYS A 253 -18.51 -4.93 20.31
C LYS A 253 -17.92 -6.31 20.03
N GLU A 254 -18.64 -7.18 19.32
CA GLU A 254 -18.14 -8.51 18.91
C GLU A 254 -17.30 -8.44 17.64
N ILE A 255 -17.59 -7.46 16.78
CA ILE A 255 -16.85 -7.23 15.53
C ILE A 255 -15.47 -6.60 15.79
N MET A 256 -15.33 -5.86 16.90
CA MET A 256 -14.11 -5.14 17.28
C MET A 256 -13.20 -5.90 18.26
N ARG A 257 -13.48 -7.17 18.54
CA ARG A 257 -12.65 -8.09 19.32
C ARG A 257 -11.82 -8.96 18.42
#